data_b7efa7014e6084e989f310b746345c35
#
_entry.id   b7efa7014e6084e989f310b746345c35
#
_cell.length_a   1.000
_cell.length_b   1.000
_cell.length_c   1.000
_cell.angle_alpha   90.00
_cell.angle_beta   90.00
_cell.angle_gamma   90.00
#
_symmetry.space_group_name_H-M   'P 1'
#
loop_
_entity.id
_entity.type
_entity.pdbx_description
1 polymer ?
#
loop_
_entity_poly.entity_id
_entity_poly.type
_entity_poly.pdbx_seq_one_letter_code
_entity_poly.pdbx_strand_id
1 'polypeptide(L)'
;LGPDWRGLLNAALQGQGTVISAQQILRLAELTDIAKDEAAANAFLTSEPWNPLTFRTALADSTFLRTFDKYLEDYGHRAVGESDVMAPRLADNPEPILAILRSQLISTAPSQETIRSRQDETRAAALDQIKRRIGWRLDRWALFLWCYRRLGRFFALREANRHHLMYYSIAIRTLLLRLGELLVERGQLNHRDDIFFLTISDRTDLLAGSTRDWKTEIRARRTEHEHNAQLEVPD
;
A
#
# COMPACT_ATOMS: atom_id res chain seq x y z
N LEU A 1 -33.75 5.38 -13.08
CA LEU A 1 -32.52 6.18 -13.21
C LEU A 1 -31.90 5.84 -14.56
N GLY A 2 -31.74 6.80 -15.50
CA GLY A 2 -31.12 6.59 -16.80
C GLY A 2 -29.61 6.28 -16.65
N PRO A 3 -28.96 5.73 -17.70
CA PRO A 3 -27.56 5.27 -17.65
C PRO A 3 -26.54 6.33 -17.24
N ASP A 4 -26.90 7.60 -17.35
CA ASP A 4 -26.05 8.74 -17.06
C ASP A 4 -25.90 9.09 -15.55
N TRP A 5 -26.78 8.57 -14.67
CA TRP A 5 -26.71 8.80 -13.23
C TRP A 5 -25.56 8.06 -12.55
N ARG A 6 -25.21 6.88 -13.05
CA ARG A 6 -24.07 6.11 -12.51
C ARG A 6 -22.76 6.85 -12.71
N GLY A 7 -22.55 7.39 -13.91
CA GLY A 7 -21.37 8.20 -14.23
C GLY A 7 -21.25 9.43 -13.33
N LEU A 8 -22.34 10.18 -13.15
CA LEU A 8 -22.37 11.35 -12.27
C LEU A 8 -22.13 11.01 -10.80
N LEU A 9 -22.73 9.92 -10.29
CA LEU A 9 -22.49 9.50 -8.91
C LEU A 9 -21.04 9.05 -8.72
N ASN A 10 -20.47 8.29 -9.65
CA ASN A 10 -19.07 7.89 -9.58
C ASN A 10 -18.14 9.11 -9.60
N ALA A 11 -18.40 10.09 -10.49
CA ALA A 11 -17.64 11.34 -10.54
C ALA A 11 -17.76 12.15 -9.23
N ALA A 12 -18.98 12.23 -8.65
CA ALA A 12 -19.21 12.90 -7.38
C ALA A 12 -18.53 12.20 -6.19
N LEU A 13 -18.26 10.91 -6.28
CA LEU A 13 -17.61 10.13 -5.21
C LEU A 13 -16.09 10.07 -5.35
N GLN A 14 -15.53 10.56 -6.47
CA GLN A 14 -14.07 10.59 -6.65
C GLN A 14 -13.39 11.42 -5.55
N GLY A 15 -12.30 10.89 -5.01
CA GLY A 15 -11.52 11.56 -3.97
C GLY A 15 -12.19 11.65 -2.60
N GLN A 16 -13.35 11.03 -2.38
CA GLN A 16 -13.97 10.94 -1.05
C GLN A 16 -13.37 9.79 -0.24
N GLY A 17 -13.02 10.06 1.00
CA GLY A 17 -12.66 9.03 1.98
C GLY A 17 -11.18 8.70 2.11
N THR A 18 -10.28 9.38 1.41
CA THR A 18 -8.85 9.04 1.37
C THR A 18 -7.97 9.96 2.23
N VAL A 19 -8.32 10.21 3.49
CA VAL A 19 -7.50 11.11 4.33
C VAL A 19 -6.09 10.54 4.52
N ILE A 20 -5.94 9.26 4.87
CA ILE A 20 -4.62 8.63 5.13
C ILE A 20 -3.86 8.38 3.83
N SER A 21 -4.52 7.83 2.81
CA SER A 21 -3.91 7.63 1.50
C SER A 21 -3.54 8.96 0.83
N ALA A 22 -4.32 10.03 1.05
CA ALA A 22 -4.00 11.36 0.56
C ALA A 22 -2.75 11.95 1.23
N GLN A 23 -2.58 11.76 2.53
CA GLN A 23 -1.36 12.17 3.24
C GLN A 23 -0.13 11.40 2.73
N GLN A 24 -0.26 10.10 2.51
CA GLN A 24 0.81 9.29 1.94
C GLN A 24 1.24 9.80 0.55
N ILE A 25 0.27 10.14 -0.31
CA ILE A 25 0.54 10.73 -1.64
C ILE A 25 1.27 12.08 -1.51
N LEU A 26 0.86 12.95 -0.58
CA LEU A 26 1.52 14.22 -0.34
C LEU A 26 2.97 14.03 0.12
N ARG A 27 3.22 13.06 1.01
CA ARG A 27 4.59 12.73 1.45
C ARG A 27 5.45 12.17 0.32
N LEU A 28 4.88 11.38 -0.61
CA LEU A 28 5.59 10.92 -1.80
C LEU A 28 5.91 12.08 -2.75
N ALA A 29 5.00 13.05 -2.91
CA ALA A 29 5.24 14.24 -3.71
C ALA A 29 6.38 15.10 -3.10
N GLU A 30 6.38 15.30 -1.78
CA GLU A 30 7.46 15.98 -1.05
C GLU A 30 8.82 15.29 -1.29
N LEU A 31 8.87 13.96 -1.19
CA LEU A 31 10.08 13.18 -1.49
C LEU A 31 10.53 13.33 -2.94
N THR A 32 9.58 13.38 -3.88
CA THR A 32 9.89 13.59 -5.31
C THR A 32 10.49 14.97 -5.54
N ASP A 33 9.97 16.01 -4.88
CA ASP A 33 10.49 17.36 -5.03
C ASP A 33 11.88 17.49 -4.38
N ILE A 34 12.11 16.92 -3.20
CA ILE A 34 13.44 16.84 -2.59
C ILE A 34 14.41 16.11 -3.54
N ALA A 35 13.98 15.00 -4.15
CA ALA A 35 14.82 14.25 -5.08
C ALA A 35 15.14 15.02 -6.37
N LYS A 36 14.27 15.94 -6.82
CA LYS A 36 14.58 16.84 -7.95
C LYS A 36 15.65 17.86 -7.61
N ASP A 37 15.57 18.43 -6.39
CA ASP A 37 16.41 19.53 -5.96
C ASP A 37 17.78 19.05 -5.44
N GLU A 38 17.87 17.82 -4.92
CA GLU A 38 19.10 17.24 -4.39
C GLU A 38 19.84 16.44 -5.45
N ALA A 39 20.97 16.95 -5.94
CA ALA A 39 21.72 16.36 -7.05
C ALA A 39 22.08 14.88 -6.83
N ALA A 40 22.45 14.48 -5.61
CA ALA A 40 22.80 13.10 -5.27
C ALA A 40 21.57 12.17 -5.38
N ALA A 41 20.42 12.59 -4.88
CA ALA A 41 19.19 11.81 -4.94
C ALA A 41 18.67 11.70 -6.38
N ASN A 42 18.72 12.80 -7.13
CA ASN A 42 18.35 12.79 -8.54
C ASN A 42 19.23 11.86 -9.35
N ALA A 43 20.56 11.97 -9.24
CA ALA A 43 21.50 11.12 -9.94
C ALA A 43 21.32 9.63 -9.59
N PHE A 44 21.09 9.30 -8.31
CA PHE A 44 20.86 7.93 -7.88
C PHE A 44 19.57 7.36 -8.49
N LEU A 45 18.45 8.09 -8.38
CA LEU A 45 17.15 7.62 -8.84
C LEU A 45 17.06 7.55 -10.38
N THR A 46 17.83 8.36 -11.11
CA THR A 46 17.82 8.37 -12.58
C THR A 46 18.96 7.58 -13.21
N SER A 47 19.86 6.99 -12.41
CA SER A 47 21.02 6.23 -12.89
C SER A 47 20.63 5.01 -13.74
N GLU A 48 21.53 4.64 -14.66
CA GLU A 48 21.48 3.38 -15.42
C GLU A 48 22.87 2.71 -15.40
N PRO A 49 23.00 1.46 -14.97
CA PRO A 49 21.94 0.62 -14.36
C PRO A 49 21.54 1.11 -12.95
N TRP A 50 20.24 1.02 -12.63
CA TRP A 50 19.72 1.39 -11.32
C TRP A 50 19.75 0.19 -10.35
N ASN A 51 20.33 0.38 -9.16
CA ASN A 51 20.33 -0.62 -8.12
C ASN A 51 19.69 -0.05 -6.83
N PRO A 52 18.42 -0.36 -6.55
CA PRO A 52 17.72 0.16 -5.37
C PRO A 52 18.34 -0.31 -4.05
N LEU A 53 19.05 -1.43 -4.01
CA LEU A 53 19.62 -1.98 -2.78
C LEU A 53 20.76 -1.12 -2.20
N THR A 54 21.37 -0.27 -3.02
CA THR A 54 22.49 0.60 -2.60
C THR A 54 22.04 1.97 -2.11
N PHE A 55 20.72 2.24 -2.03
CA PHE A 55 20.22 3.59 -1.73
C PHE A 55 20.73 4.18 -0.41
N ARG A 56 20.86 3.37 0.64
CA ARG A 56 21.35 3.84 1.96
C ARG A 56 22.81 4.27 1.90
N THR A 57 23.64 3.54 1.14
CA THR A 57 25.05 3.87 0.98
C THR A 57 25.25 5.03 0.01
N ALA A 58 24.51 5.04 -1.10
CA ALA A 58 24.63 6.06 -2.13
C ALA A 58 24.09 7.44 -1.66
N LEU A 59 23.12 7.44 -0.75
CA LEU A 59 22.45 8.64 -0.26
C LEU A 59 22.76 8.93 1.22
N ALA A 60 23.83 8.37 1.75
CA ALA A 60 24.27 8.66 3.12
C ALA A 60 24.35 10.18 3.35
N ASP A 61 23.86 10.64 4.50
CA ASP A 61 23.80 12.06 4.91
C ASP A 61 22.92 12.99 4.05
N SER A 62 22.21 12.49 3.05
CA SER A 62 21.31 13.28 2.21
C SER A 62 20.05 13.71 2.95
N THR A 63 19.44 14.83 2.54
CA THR A 63 18.13 15.26 3.05
C THR A 63 17.04 14.31 2.58
N PHE A 64 17.19 13.78 1.36
CA PHE A 64 16.29 12.77 0.81
C PHE A 64 16.24 11.54 1.71
N LEU A 65 17.39 10.96 2.09
CA LEU A 65 17.40 9.74 2.92
C LEU A 65 16.76 9.97 4.29
N ARG A 66 17.05 11.09 4.94
CA ARG A 66 16.42 11.44 6.23
C ARG A 66 14.90 11.56 6.12
N THR A 67 14.41 12.19 5.05
CA THR A 67 12.97 12.34 4.83
C THR A 67 12.32 11.03 4.42
N PHE A 68 13.05 10.19 3.65
CA PHE A 68 12.61 8.86 3.27
C PHE A 68 12.52 7.92 4.48
N ASP A 69 13.48 7.96 5.40
CA ASP A 69 13.42 7.18 6.64
C ASP A 69 12.21 7.59 7.50
N LYS A 70 11.91 8.89 7.60
CA LYS A 70 10.70 9.36 8.25
C LYS A 70 9.42 8.89 7.56
N TYR A 71 9.41 8.85 6.22
CA TYR A 71 8.32 8.26 5.48
C TYR A 71 8.15 6.76 5.81
N LEU A 72 9.25 6.01 5.94
CA LEU A 72 9.20 4.59 6.32
C LEU A 72 8.78 4.40 7.79
N GLU A 73 9.09 5.31 8.71
CA GLU A 73 8.55 5.30 10.08
C GLU A 73 7.02 5.44 10.07
N ASP A 74 6.49 6.36 9.26
CA ASP A 74 5.05 6.64 9.19
C ASP A 74 4.28 5.55 8.40
N TYR A 75 4.85 5.04 7.29
CA TYR A 75 4.15 4.18 6.32
C TYR A 75 4.83 2.83 6.07
N GLY A 76 5.97 2.56 6.69
CA GLY A 76 6.73 1.34 6.48
C GLY A 76 6.01 0.06 6.90
N HIS A 77 4.98 0.17 7.75
CA HIS A 77 4.09 -0.92 8.11
C HIS A 77 3.18 -1.38 6.96
N ARG A 78 3.04 -0.60 5.90
CA ARG A 78 2.24 -0.94 4.72
C ARG A 78 2.98 -1.90 3.79
N ALA A 79 2.24 -2.55 2.89
CA ALA A 79 2.77 -3.46 1.89
C ALA A 79 2.03 -3.29 0.56
N VAL A 80 2.61 -3.77 -0.52
CA VAL A 80 1.90 -3.87 -1.81
C VAL A 80 0.74 -4.86 -1.69
N GLY A 81 0.92 -5.98 -0.99
CA GLY A 81 -0.11 -6.97 -0.66
C GLY A 81 -0.55 -6.86 0.80
N GLU A 82 -1.18 -5.76 1.23
CA GLU A 82 -1.47 -5.45 2.63
C GLU A 82 -2.22 -6.55 3.41
N SER A 83 -3.08 -7.31 2.73
CA SER A 83 -3.87 -8.38 3.36
C SER A 83 -3.07 -9.66 3.60
N ASP A 84 -1.92 -9.80 2.97
CA ASP A 84 -1.04 -10.95 3.12
C ASP A 84 -0.01 -10.67 4.21
N VAL A 85 -0.01 -11.51 5.26
CA VAL A 85 0.97 -11.42 6.36
C VAL A 85 2.37 -11.82 5.88
N MET A 86 2.47 -12.66 4.84
CA MET A 86 3.74 -13.07 4.25
C MET A 86 4.38 -11.94 3.41
N ALA A 87 3.57 -11.05 2.83
CA ALA A 87 4.07 -9.96 1.99
C ALA A 87 5.05 -9.06 2.76
N PRO A 88 6.23 -8.75 2.19
CA PRO A 88 7.20 -7.86 2.81
C PRO A 88 6.59 -6.47 3.00
N ARG A 89 6.86 -5.84 4.13
CA ARG A 89 6.43 -4.47 4.40
C ARG A 89 7.38 -3.48 3.71
N LEU A 90 6.92 -2.25 3.50
CA LEU A 90 7.75 -1.20 2.88
C LEU A 90 9.02 -0.92 3.69
N ALA A 91 8.99 -1.14 5.02
CA ALA A 91 10.19 -1.07 5.86
C ALA A 91 11.17 -2.23 5.60
N ASP A 92 10.65 -3.42 5.27
CA ASP A 92 11.48 -4.60 4.95
C ASP A 92 12.05 -4.50 3.51
N ASN A 93 11.24 -3.99 2.58
CA ASN A 93 11.60 -3.81 1.18
C ASN A 93 11.08 -2.46 0.64
N PRO A 94 11.87 -1.39 0.68
CA PRO A 94 11.50 -0.06 0.21
C PRO A 94 11.58 0.10 -1.32
N GLU A 95 12.05 -0.89 -2.05
CA GLU A 95 12.22 -0.85 -3.52
C GLU A 95 10.95 -0.38 -4.27
N PRO A 96 9.73 -0.84 -3.95
CA PRO A 96 8.53 -0.37 -4.64
C PRO A 96 8.32 1.15 -4.54
N ILE A 97 8.65 1.75 -3.39
CA ILE A 97 8.54 3.20 -3.20
C ILE A 97 9.62 3.94 -3.98
N LEU A 98 10.86 3.44 -3.94
CA LEU A 98 11.95 4.01 -4.74
C LEU A 98 11.66 3.93 -6.24
N ALA A 99 11.05 2.83 -6.72
CA ALA A 99 10.60 2.68 -8.10
C ALA A 99 9.51 3.68 -8.49
N ILE A 100 8.55 3.97 -7.59
CA ILE A 100 7.53 5.00 -7.79
C ILE A 100 8.19 6.38 -7.91
N LEU A 101 9.09 6.73 -6.98
CA LEU A 101 9.81 8.00 -6.99
C LEU A 101 10.64 8.17 -8.27
N ARG A 102 11.37 7.11 -8.67
CA ARG A 102 12.11 7.06 -9.95
C ARG A 102 11.17 7.32 -11.13
N SER A 103 10.06 6.60 -11.20
CA SER A 103 9.06 6.77 -12.26
C SER A 103 8.53 8.20 -12.33
N GLN A 104 8.29 8.85 -11.19
CA GLN A 104 7.82 10.24 -11.13
C GLN A 104 8.88 11.25 -11.57
N LEU A 105 10.18 10.95 -11.39
CA LEU A 105 11.27 11.80 -11.85
C LEU A 105 11.51 11.68 -13.37
N ILE A 106 11.40 10.48 -13.91
CA ILE A 106 11.68 10.20 -15.33
C ILE A 106 10.46 10.51 -16.22
N SER A 107 9.24 10.35 -15.68
CA SER A 107 8.01 10.50 -16.43
C SER A 107 7.61 11.97 -16.56
N THR A 108 7.11 12.32 -17.75
CA THR A 108 6.39 13.57 -18.00
C THR A 108 4.92 13.53 -17.56
N ALA A 109 4.52 12.49 -16.84
CA ALA A 109 3.15 12.34 -16.37
C ALA A 109 2.74 13.52 -15.45
N PRO A 110 1.46 13.90 -15.43
CA PRO A 110 0.98 14.98 -14.59
C PRO A 110 1.25 14.67 -13.12
N SER A 111 1.64 15.69 -12.36
CA SER A 111 1.90 15.54 -10.92
C SER A 111 0.66 15.03 -10.19
N GLN A 112 0.85 14.36 -9.04
CA GLN A 112 -0.26 13.90 -8.19
C GLN A 112 -1.19 15.05 -7.77
N GLU A 113 -0.63 16.24 -7.58
CA GLU A 113 -1.39 17.46 -7.30
C GLU A 113 -2.32 17.84 -8.46
N THR A 114 -1.82 17.77 -9.70
CA THR A 114 -2.62 17.99 -10.91
C THR A 114 -3.75 16.97 -11.04
N ILE A 115 -3.47 15.70 -10.75
CA ILE A 115 -4.50 14.63 -10.77
C ILE A 115 -5.58 14.92 -9.72
N ARG A 116 -5.18 15.33 -8.51
CA ARG A 116 -6.10 15.65 -7.41
C ARG A 116 -6.95 16.87 -7.72
N SER A 117 -6.35 17.93 -8.26
CA SER A 117 -7.08 19.13 -8.70
C SER A 117 -8.15 18.78 -9.73
N ARG A 118 -7.81 17.97 -10.73
CA ARG A 118 -8.78 17.47 -11.73
C ARG A 118 -9.89 16.62 -11.13
N GLN A 119 -9.58 15.80 -10.12
CA GLN A 119 -10.60 15.02 -9.41
C GLN A 119 -11.56 15.93 -8.63
N ASP A 120 -11.04 16.97 -7.97
CA ASP A 120 -11.84 17.94 -7.23
C ASP A 120 -12.73 18.76 -8.16
N GLU A 121 -12.21 19.19 -9.31
CA GLU A 121 -13.00 19.88 -10.35
C GLU A 121 -14.08 18.97 -10.93
N THR A 122 -13.74 17.71 -11.25
CA THR A 122 -14.70 16.72 -11.76
C THR A 122 -15.81 16.45 -10.75
N ARG A 123 -15.46 16.34 -9.47
CA ARG A 123 -16.41 16.17 -8.37
C ARG A 123 -17.33 17.39 -8.24
N ALA A 124 -16.79 18.59 -8.26
CA ALA A 124 -17.57 19.83 -8.16
C ALA A 124 -18.54 19.96 -9.34
N ALA A 125 -18.09 19.71 -10.55
CA ALA A 125 -18.91 19.72 -11.74
C ALA A 125 -20.04 18.66 -11.70
N ALA A 126 -19.73 17.45 -11.22
CA ALA A 126 -20.73 16.40 -11.05
C ALA A 126 -21.82 16.79 -10.02
N LEU A 127 -21.43 17.37 -8.88
CA LEU A 127 -22.38 17.84 -7.86
C LEU A 127 -23.29 18.96 -8.41
N ASP A 128 -22.75 19.88 -9.19
CA ASP A 128 -23.54 20.94 -9.81
C ASP A 128 -24.52 20.37 -10.85
N GLN A 129 -24.12 19.42 -11.67
CA GLN A 129 -25.00 18.71 -12.60
C GLN A 129 -26.11 17.94 -11.87
N ILE A 130 -25.79 17.24 -10.77
CA ILE A 130 -26.78 16.54 -9.95
C ILE A 130 -27.79 17.54 -9.39
N LYS A 131 -27.33 18.69 -8.87
CA LYS A 131 -28.18 19.76 -8.36
C LYS A 131 -29.13 20.29 -9.44
N ARG A 132 -28.63 20.55 -10.64
CA ARG A 132 -29.47 21.02 -11.78
C ARG A 132 -30.50 19.97 -12.18
N ARG A 133 -30.18 18.68 -12.16
CA ARG A 133 -31.11 17.59 -12.49
C ARG A 133 -32.19 17.37 -11.43
N ILE A 134 -31.87 17.59 -10.15
CA ILE A 134 -32.84 17.57 -9.06
C ILE A 134 -33.79 18.76 -9.19
N GLY A 135 -33.31 19.87 -9.79
CA GLY A 135 -34.07 21.08 -10.04
C GLY A 135 -34.44 21.82 -8.73
N TRP A 136 -35.64 22.46 -8.72
CA TRP A 136 -36.12 23.25 -7.59
C TRP A 136 -36.59 22.43 -6.38
N ARG A 137 -36.55 21.11 -6.43
CA ARG A 137 -36.93 20.20 -5.33
C ARG A 137 -35.88 20.18 -4.21
N LEU A 138 -35.98 21.20 -3.34
CA LEU A 138 -35.06 21.40 -2.22
C LEU A 138 -35.04 20.20 -1.24
N ASP A 139 -36.20 19.54 -1.06
CA ASP A 139 -36.33 18.32 -0.27
C ASP A 139 -35.40 17.19 -0.76
N ARG A 140 -35.42 16.95 -2.04
CA ARG A 140 -34.57 15.90 -2.67
C ARG A 140 -33.08 16.27 -2.64
N TRP A 141 -32.79 17.56 -2.85
CA TRP A 141 -31.40 18.03 -2.76
C TRP A 141 -30.86 17.92 -1.34
N ALA A 142 -31.65 18.28 -0.32
CA ALA A 142 -31.24 18.13 1.07
C ALA A 142 -31.02 16.66 1.45
N LEU A 143 -31.92 15.75 1.02
CA LEU A 143 -31.75 14.31 1.22
C LEU A 143 -30.48 13.79 0.51
N PHE A 144 -30.26 14.19 -0.75
CA PHE A 144 -29.04 13.81 -1.48
C PHE A 144 -27.77 14.25 -0.73
N LEU A 145 -27.70 15.53 -0.30
CA LEU A 145 -26.55 16.05 0.43
C LEU A 145 -26.34 15.33 1.77
N TRP A 146 -27.41 14.99 2.45
CA TRP A 146 -27.33 14.23 3.70
C TRP A 146 -26.73 12.83 3.45
N CYS A 147 -27.25 12.10 2.46
CA CYS A 147 -26.70 10.79 2.06
C CYS A 147 -25.24 10.90 1.60
N TYR A 148 -24.93 11.88 0.77
CA TYR A 148 -23.59 12.14 0.23
C TYR A 148 -22.56 12.40 1.34
N ARG A 149 -22.91 13.27 2.31
CA ARG A 149 -22.03 13.55 3.47
C ARG A 149 -21.84 12.33 4.36
N ARG A 150 -22.90 11.55 4.57
CA ARG A 150 -22.82 10.28 5.33
C ARG A 150 -21.92 9.28 4.63
N LEU A 151 -22.09 9.12 3.33
CA LEU A 151 -21.27 8.21 2.52
C LEU A 151 -19.79 8.58 2.59
N GLY A 152 -19.45 9.87 2.48
CA GLY A 152 -18.07 10.35 2.63
C GLY A 152 -17.47 10.01 4.01
N ARG A 153 -18.24 10.13 5.10
CA ARG A 153 -17.82 9.72 6.45
C ARG A 153 -17.61 8.20 6.54
N PHE A 154 -18.47 7.39 5.94
CA PHE A 154 -18.31 5.94 5.94
C PHE A 154 -17.09 5.49 5.12
N PHE A 155 -16.80 6.14 3.98
CA PHE A 155 -15.57 5.88 3.24
C PHE A 155 -14.32 6.21 4.07
N ALA A 156 -14.30 7.38 4.74
CA ALA A 156 -13.20 7.75 5.61
C ALA A 156 -13.02 6.75 6.78
N LEU A 157 -14.12 6.30 7.40
CA LEU A 157 -14.10 5.31 8.47
C LEU A 157 -13.60 3.95 7.98
N ARG A 158 -14.05 3.52 6.78
CA ARG A 158 -13.57 2.27 6.18
C ARG A 158 -12.06 2.29 5.96
N GLU A 159 -11.52 3.39 5.41
CA GLU A 159 -10.08 3.54 5.20
C GLU A 159 -9.31 3.61 6.53
N ALA A 160 -9.85 4.30 7.53
CA ALA A 160 -9.26 4.34 8.87
C ALA A 160 -9.24 2.95 9.51
N ASN A 161 -10.32 2.17 9.42
CA ASN A 161 -10.38 0.80 9.93
C ASN A 161 -9.37 -0.10 9.20
N ARG A 162 -9.26 0.02 7.87
CA ARG A 162 -8.27 -0.73 7.10
C ARG A 162 -6.84 -0.38 7.56
N HIS A 163 -6.55 0.90 7.75
CA HIS A 163 -5.25 1.35 8.25
C HIS A 163 -4.93 0.75 9.63
N HIS A 164 -5.89 0.79 10.56
CA HIS A 164 -5.69 0.20 11.89
C HIS A 164 -5.54 -1.33 11.85
N LEU A 165 -6.25 -2.01 10.95
CA LEU A 165 -6.09 -3.45 10.75
C LEU A 165 -4.65 -3.82 10.34
N MET A 166 -3.95 -2.94 9.62
CA MET A 166 -2.56 -3.18 9.23
C MET A 166 -1.61 -3.22 10.43
N TYR A 167 -1.89 -2.49 11.51
CA TYR A 167 -1.09 -2.60 12.74
C TYR A 167 -1.21 -3.98 13.40
N TYR A 168 -2.39 -4.59 13.37
CA TYR A 168 -2.54 -5.98 13.82
C TYR A 168 -1.80 -6.94 12.91
N SER A 169 -1.89 -6.75 11.59
CA SER A 169 -1.17 -7.56 10.61
C SER A 169 0.35 -7.52 10.82
N ILE A 170 0.92 -6.33 11.07
CA ILE A 170 2.36 -6.22 11.32
C ILE A 170 2.76 -6.85 12.67
N ALA A 171 1.93 -6.70 13.70
CA ALA A 171 2.20 -7.35 14.99
C ALA A 171 2.22 -8.88 14.85
N ILE A 172 1.24 -9.45 14.13
CA ILE A 172 1.19 -10.89 13.84
C ILE A 172 2.43 -11.30 13.02
N ARG A 173 2.77 -10.56 11.96
CA ARG A 173 3.97 -10.82 11.15
C ARG A 173 5.23 -10.83 12.00
N THR A 174 5.41 -9.83 12.85
CA THR A 174 6.60 -9.69 13.71
C THR A 174 6.71 -10.89 14.67
N LEU A 175 5.61 -11.30 15.28
CA LEU A 175 5.57 -12.47 16.16
C LEU A 175 5.89 -13.77 15.42
N LEU A 176 5.35 -13.94 14.20
CA LEU A 176 5.63 -15.10 13.36
C LEU A 176 7.08 -15.16 12.92
N LEU A 177 7.66 -14.04 12.48
CA LEU A 177 9.08 -13.97 12.10
C LEU A 177 9.98 -14.27 13.29
N ARG A 178 9.64 -13.77 14.50
CA ARG A 178 10.38 -14.07 15.72
C ARG A 178 10.31 -15.55 16.08
N LEU A 179 9.14 -16.16 15.94
CA LEU A 179 8.99 -17.60 16.09
C LEU A 179 9.82 -18.35 15.05
N GLY A 180 9.80 -17.90 13.80
CA GLY A 180 10.63 -18.47 12.74
C GLY A 180 12.13 -18.44 13.06
N GLU A 181 12.64 -17.30 13.59
CA GLU A 181 14.03 -17.17 14.05
C GLU A 181 14.38 -18.23 15.11
N LEU A 182 13.55 -18.38 16.14
CA LEU A 182 13.73 -19.38 17.21
C LEU A 182 13.74 -20.81 16.66
N LEU A 183 12.90 -21.11 15.66
CA LEU A 183 12.83 -22.41 15.03
C LEU A 183 14.04 -22.70 14.12
N VAL A 184 14.60 -21.67 13.50
CA VAL A 184 15.89 -21.77 12.77
C VAL A 184 17.04 -22.06 13.74
N GLU A 185 17.11 -21.34 14.85
CA GLU A 185 18.13 -21.60 15.91
C GLU A 185 18.07 -23.04 16.45
N ARG A 186 16.86 -23.62 16.52
CA ARG A 186 16.63 -25.02 16.90
C ARG A 186 16.89 -26.02 15.75
N GLY A 187 17.27 -25.56 14.56
CA GLY A 187 17.50 -26.41 13.39
C GLY A 187 16.23 -26.99 12.74
N GLN A 188 15.05 -26.55 13.17
CA GLN A 188 13.75 -27.05 12.72
C GLN A 188 13.29 -26.39 11.40
N LEU A 189 13.71 -25.15 11.14
CA LEU A 189 13.50 -24.44 9.89
C LEU A 189 14.85 -24.08 9.25
N ASN A 190 14.86 -23.80 7.93
CA ASN A 190 16.05 -23.33 7.23
C ASN A 190 16.11 -21.79 7.21
N HIS A 191 14.96 -21.12 7.07
CA HIS A 191 14.81 -19.68 7.03
C HIS A 191 13.66 -19.24 7.92
N ARG A 192 13.74 -18.04 8.53
CA ARG A 192 12.68 -17.51 9.37
C ARG A 192 11.34 -17.38 8.64
N ASP A 193 11.39 -17.08 7.33
CA ASP A 193 10.19 -16.91 6.51
C ASP A 193 9.49 -18.24 6.18
N ASP A 194 10.13 -19.39 6.47
CA ASP A 194 9.51 -20.71 6.35
C ASP A 194 8.28 -20.85 7.24
N ILE A 195 8.17 -20.05 8.29
CA ILE A 195 7.04 -20.01 9.21
C ILE A 195 5.72 -19.70 8.51
N PHE A 196 5.73 -18.98 7.39
CA PHE A 196 4.53 -18.61 6.63
C PHE A 196 3.96 -19.78 5.83
N PHE A 197 4.75 -20.82 5.58
CA PHE A 197 4.32 -22.05 4.90
C PHE A 197 3.77 -23.11 5.87
N LEU A 198 3.70 -22.80 7.18
CA LEU A 198 3.12 -23.65 8.21
C LEU A 198 1.73 -23.16 8.60
N THR A 199 0.78 -24.09 8.68
CA THR A 199 -0.55 -23.82 9.23
C THR A 199 -0.46 -23.62 10.76
N ILE A 200 -1.54 -23.17 11.39
CA ILE A 200 -1.61 -23.03 12.84
C ILE A 200 -1.39 -24.38 13.51
N SER A 201 -1.98 -25.46 12.98
CA SER A 201 -1.80 -26.83 13.49
C SER A 201 -0.34 -27.27 13.39
N ASP A 202 0.29 -27.06 12.22
CA ASP A 202 1.69 -27.44 12.00
C ASP A 202 2.63 -26.75 13.00
N ARG A 203 2.39 -25.47 13.31
CA ARG A 203 3.16 -24.71 14.29
C ARG A 203 2.99 -25.29 15.70
N THR A 204 1.78 -25.69 16.04
CA THR A 204 1.49 -26.33 17.33
C THR A 204 2.21 -27.68 17.46
N ASP A 205 2.15 -28.51 16.41
CA ASP A 205 2.80 -29.82 16.38
C ASP A 205 4.34 -29.66 16.42
N LEU A 206 4.88 -28.71 15.73
CA LEU A 206 6.30 -28.41 15.71
C LEU A 206 6.80 -27.97 17.10
N LEU A 207 6.05 -27.09 17.77
CA LEU A 207 6.35 -26.65 19.14
C LEU A 207 6.20 -27.76 20.15
N ALA A 208 5.30 -28.72 19.93
CA ALA A 208 5.12 -29.94 20.74
C ALA A 208 6.22 -30.99 20.53
N GLY A 209 7.18 -30.74 19.62
CA GLY A 209 8.31 -31.63 19.38
C GLY A 209 8.02 -32.74 18.37
N SER A 210 7.10 -32.52 17.43
CA SER A 210 6.82 -33.46 16.33
C SER A 210 8.09 -33.79 15.56
N THR A 211 8.27 -35.08 15.24
CA THR A 211 9.41 -35.62 14.47
C THR A 211 9.16 -35.56 12.94
N ARG A 212 8.09 -34.91 12.50
CA ARG A 212 7.76 -34.77 11.08
C ARG A 212 8.84 -33.98 10.33
N ASP A 213 9.13 -34.35 9.09
CA ASP A 213 10.05 -33.59 8.24
C ASP A 213 9.39 -32.33 7.69
N TRP A 214 9.35 -31.29 8.52
CA TRP A 214 8.79 -29.99 8.17
C TRP A 214 9.51 -29.30 7.02
N LYS A 215 10.82 -29.53 6.87
CA LYS A 215 11.64 -28.88 5.84
C LYS A 215 11.25 -29.33 4.43
N THR A 216 10.96 -30.62 4.27
CA THR A 216 10.48 -31.18 2.99
C THR A 216 9.09 -30.67 2.67
N GLU A 217 8.20 -30.62 3.65
CA GLU A 217 6.83 -30.12 3.45
C GLU A 217 6.79 -28.63 3.10
N ILE A 218 7.55 -27.81 3.81
CA ILE A 218 7.68 -26.38 3.53
C ILE A 218 8.21 -26.15 2.10
N ARG A 219 9.19 -26.93 1.68
CA ARG A 219 9.71 -26.84 0.31
C ARG A 219 8.64 -27.12 -0.73
N ALA A 220 7.84 -28.16 -0.53
CA ALA A 220 6.75 -28.49 -1.43
C ALA A 220 5.70 -27.35 -1.49
N ARG A 221 5.29 -26.83 -0.34
CA ARG A 221 4.33 -25.70 -0.28
C ARG A 221 4.87 -24.41 -0.86
N ARG A 222 6.17 -24.15 -0.71
CA ARG A 222 6.84 -23.00 -1.33
C ARG A 222 6.82 -23.13 -2.86
N THR A 223 7.18 -24.30 -3.40
CA THR A 223 7.14 -24.55 -4.84
C THR A 223 5.73 -24.41 -5.39
N GLU A 224 4.72 -24.91 -4.68
CA GLU A 224 3.32 -24.74 -5.06
C GLU A 224 2.89 -23.26 -5.05
N HIS A 225 3.28 -22.51 -4.02
CA HIS A 225 3.01 -21.08 -3.93
C HIS A 225 3.65 -20.29 -5.08
N GLU A 226 4.92 -20.58 -5.39
CA GLU A 226 5.65 -19.97 -6.50
C GLU A 226 5.02 -20.30 -7.85
N HIS A 227 4.57 -21.54 -8.04
CA HIS A 227 3.83 -21.95 -9.23
C HIS A 227 2.50 -21.19 -9.34
N ASN A 228 1.72 -21.13 -8.26
CA ASN A 228 0.43 -20.44 -8.25
C ASN A 228 0.57 -18.93 -8.48
N ALA A 229 1.68 -18.30 -8.04
CA ALA A 229 1.96 -16.90 -8.29
C ALA A 229 2.22 -16.57 -9.77
N GLN A 230 2.53 -17.58 -10.61
CA GLN A 230 2.75 -17.43 -12.05
C GLN A 230 1.47 -17.68 -12.88
N LEU A 231 0.40 -18.16 -12.24
CA LEU A 231 -0.86 -18.41 -12.94
C LEU A 231 -1.58 -17.09 -13.23
N GLU A 232 -1.94 -16.88 -14.49
CA GLU A 232 -2.84 -15.79 -14.87
C GLU A 232 -4.26 -16.13 -14.42
N VAL A 233 -4.89 -15.20 -13.72
CA VAL A 233 -6.29 -15.33 -13.35
C VAL A 233 -7.12 -15.09 -14.61
N PRO A 234 -8.00 -16.03 -15.04
CA PRO A 234 -8.88 -15.79 -16.18
C PRO A 234 -9.82 -14.61 -15.88
N ASP A 235 -10.01 -13.73 -16.88
CA ASP A 235 -10.91 -12.57 -16.85
C ASP A 235 -12.39 -12.92 -16.59
#